data_ce6a87b1b46a332c1078dc28b511d1a6
#
_entry.id   ce6a87b1b46a332c1078dc28b511d1a6
#
_cell.length_a   1.000
_cell.length_b   1.000
_cell.length_c   1.000
_cell.angle_alpha   90.00
_cell.angle_beta   90.00
_cell.angle_gamma   90.00
#
_symmetry.space_group_name_H-M   'P 1'
#
loop_
_entity.id
_entity.type
_entity.pdbx_description
1 polymer ?
#
loop_
_entity_poly.entity_id
_entity_poly.type
_entity_poly.pdbx_seq_one_letter_code
_entity_poly.pdbx_strand_id
1 'polypeptide(L)'
;IKLNVHTKSQGCSLAGDKAFFCRYVVNYLLQDESLGATAELRNTAIKRGGLKVITTLNPEAQTAAKQAVDSTQPAATNWNDVNSALTSVEPGTGRVIAMAQNTELGSPADANDHSKTEYNYNVDSAYGGTRGFQPGSTFKPIILAQWLISGRGANATVNGTQLFWPTSFGWNAKCYDGGKYYYTGQPNGWSYKNAVNGGLTYGTAAYGIRQSLNSYLYGMLSQIDLCDVHDLSIKMHALDGTGEPLHSIPDLGTNIGGTKYGISPLTSASMYAIFASEGKYCSPRPIEKITKTNGETMKEYQNQCEQVLDPDIANGVSWVLKGVIQPGGSASQRGIGLPNGSAAKTGTNDNSSQTWQVGYTRGLSTASWVGSNNLGFRSLNGVGINGRVLEYVDGATYAGAQWQSFMKTIAPKYNTKDFTTPSDKILSYS
;
A
#
# COMPACT_ATOMS: atom_id res chain seq x y z
N ILE A 1 5.26 5.52 57.10
CA ILE A 1 6.07 5.51 55.87
C ILE A 1 5.20 6.13 54.79
N LYS A 2 5.52 7.36 54.30
CA LYS A 2 4.89 7.91 53.12
C LYS A 2 5.48 7.20 51.91
N LEU A 3 4.69 6.37 51.26
CA LEU A 3 5.05 5.77 49.99
C LEU A 3 4.99 6.86 48.92
N ASN A 4 6.13 7.19 48.34
CA ASN A 4 6.25 8.09 47.19
C ASN A 4 6.05 7.23 45.92
N VAL A 5 4.79 7.00 45.55
CA VAL A 5 4.46 6.17 44.41
C VAL A 5 4.57 7.02 43.15
N HIS A 6 5.62 6.80 42.38
CA HIS A 6 5.75 7.35 41.04
C HIS A 6 5.17 6.31 40.07
N THR A 7 4.04 6.64 39.44
CA THR A 7 3.53 5.88 38.31
C THR A 7 4.50 6.04 37.16
N LYS A 8 5.23 4.97 36.84
CA LYS A 8 5.96 4.92 35.55
C LYS A 8 4.96 4.59 34.43
N SER A 9 4.89 5.44 33.43
CA SER A 9 4.24 5.08 32.17
C SER A 9 4.81 3.75 31.70
N GLN A 10 3.96 2.82 31.33
CA GLN A 10 4.33 1.51 30.82
C GLN A 10 3.74 1.29 29.42
N GLY A 11 4.37 0.42 28.65
CA GLY A 11 3.89 0.02 27.34
C GLY A 11 4.45 0.82 26.17
N CYS A 12 3.81 0.70 25.03
CA CYS A 12 4.32 1.20 23.75
C CYS A 12 4.44 2.71 23.64
N SER A 13 3.68 3.49 24.44
CA SER A 13 3.80 4.96 24.46
C SER A 13 5.20 5.48 24.82
N LEU A 14 6.00 4.65 25.51
CA LEU A 14 7.39 4.97 25.86
C LEU A 14 8.39 4.69 24.73
N ALA A 15 7.94 4.07 23.64
CA ALA A 15 8.82 3.67 22.55
C ALA A 15 9.14 4.82 21.57
N GLY A 16 8.65 6.04 21.81
CA GLY A 16 8.93 7.22 20.99
C GLY A 16 8.46 7.02 19.54
N ASP A 17 9.37 7.19 18.59
CA ASP A 17 9.11 7.00 17.16
C ASP A 17 8.75 5.56 16.76
N LYS A 18 8.96 4.59 17.65
CA LYS A 18 8.63 3.17 17.48
C LYS A 18 7.29 2.77 18.11
N ALA A 19 6.53 3.74 18.66
CA ALA A 19 5.34 3.45 19.45
C ALA A 19 4.28 2.65 18.66
N PHE A 20 3.99 3.04 17.42
CA PHE A 20 3.02 2.33 16.59
C PHE A 20 3.52 0.96 16.12
N PHE A 21 4.80 0.84 15.83
CA PHE A 21 5.40 -0.47 15.55
C PHE A 21 5.32 -1.39 16.78
N CYS A 22 5.62 -0.87 17.97
CA CYS A 22 5.46 -1.58 19.23
C CYS A 22 4.01 -2.07 19.41
N ARG A 23 3.02 -1.21 19.16
CA ARG A 23 1.61 -1.57 19.24
C ARG A 23 1.24 -2.66 18.24
N TYR A 24 1.78 -2.60 17.03
CA TYR A 24 1.62 -3.65 16.02
C TYR A 24 2.22 -4.98 16.49
N VAL A 25 3.40 -4.99 17.09
CA VAL A 25 4.03 -6.19 17.66
C VAL A 25 3.13 -6.81 18.73
N VAL A 26 2.61 -6.01 19.66
CA VAL A 26 1.70 -6.50 20.72
C VAL A 26 0.44 -7.11 20.10
N ASN A 27 -0.20 -6.44 19.15
CA ASN A 27 -1.40 -6.96 18.50
C ASN A 27 -1.12 -8.21 17.66
N TYR A 28 0.06 -8.30 17.06
CA TYR A 28 0.52 -9.50 16.35
C TYR A 28 0.66 -10.70 17.31
N LEU A 29 1.27 -10.49 18.47
CA LEU A 29 1.38 -11.52 19.52
C LEU A 29 0.03 -11.94 20.08
N LEU A 30 -0.92 -11.00 20.22
CA LEU A 30 -2.28 -11.31 20.70
C LEU A 30 -3.05 -12.21 19.73
N GLN A 31 -2.63 -12.34 18.49
CA GLN A 31 -3.21 -13.23 17.49
C GLN A 31 -2.42 -14.55 17.32
N ASP A 32 -1.30 -14.69 18.02
CA ASP A 32 -0.46 -15.89 17.95
C ASP A 32 -0.99 -16.98 18.93
N GLU A 33 -1.69 -17.95 18.39
CA GLU A 33 -2.27 -19.05 19.16
C GLU A 33 -1.24 -19.90 19.90
N SER A 34 0.03 -19.88 19.48
CA SER A 34 1.10 -20.60 20.19
C SER A 34 1.39 -20.01 21.58
N LEU A 35 0.96 -18.78 21.86
CA LEU A 35 1.07 -18.13 23.18
C LEU A 35 -0.12 -18.43 24.09
N GLY A 36 -1.19 -19.05 23.57
CA GLY A 36 -2.38 -19.41 24.32
C GLY A 36 -3.58 -19.65 23.40
N ALA A 37 -4.39 -20.62 23.72
CA ALA A 37 -5.56 -21.01 22.93
C ALA A 37 -6.64 -19.92 22.85
N THR A 38 -6.70 -19.02 23.84
CA THR A 38 -7.66 -17.91 23.88
C THR A 38 -6.93 -16.56 23.91
N ALA A 39 -7.63 -15.51 23.47
CA ALA A 39 -7.12 -14.14 23.54
C ALA A 39 -6.72 -13.73 24.97
N GLU A 40 -7.48 -14.18 25.98
CA GLU A 40 -7.19 -13.91 27.39
C GLU A 40 -5.89 -14.57 27.83
N LEU A 41 -5.65 -15.83 27.46
CA LEU A 41 -4.40 -16.55 27.76
C LEU A 41 -3.21 -15.88 27.07
N ARG A 42 -3.36 -15.46 25.84
CA ARG A 42 -2.30 -14.73 25.10
C ARG A 42 -1.97 -13.39 25.76
N ASN A 43 -2.99 -12.62 26.14
CA ASN A 43 -2.81 -11.36 26.86
C ASN A 43 -2.10 -11.58 28.20
N THR A 44 -2.50 -12.63 28.95
CA THR A 44 -1.86 -13.00 30.21
C THR A 44 -0.40 -13.37 30.00
N ALA A 45 -0.06 -14.17 28.98
CA ALA A 45 1.31 -14.55 28.67
C ALA A 45 2.21 -13.34 28.39
N ILE A 46 1.69 -12.35 27.64
CA ILE A 46 2.41 -11.09 27.33
C ILE A 46 2.59 -10.25 28.60
N LYS A 47 1.55 -10.09 29.42
CA LYS A 47 1.57 -9.25 30.64
C LYS A 47 2.41 -9.81 31.77
N ARG A 48 2.52 -11.13 31.88
CA ARG A 48 3.38 -11.77 32.90
C ARG A 48 4.84 -11.37 32.79
N GLY A 49 5.26 -10.90 31.61
CA GLY A 49 6.66 -10.55 31.36
C GLY A 49 7.57 -11.77 31.24
N GLY A 50 8.87 -11.52 31.32
CA GLY A 50 9.88 -12.57 31.18
C GLY A 50 10.12 -13.00 29.72
N LEU A 51 9.57 -12.28 28.75
CA LEU A 51 9.77 -12.49 27.33
C LEU A 51 10.65 -11.37 26.75
N LYS A 52 11.62 -11.76 25.95
CA LYS A 52 12.38 -10.84 25.10
C LYS A 52 11.95 -11.06 23.65
N VAL A 53 11.28 -10.09 23.09
CA VAL A 53 10.81 -10.13 21.70
C VAL A 53 11.86 -9.44 20.82
N ILE A 54 12.48 -10.19 19.91
CA ILE A 54 13.41 -9.66 18.93
C ILE A 54 12.64 -9.39 17.66
N THR A 55 12.57 -8.11 17.28
CA THR A 55 11.76 -7.65 16.15
C THR A 55 12.59 -7.56 14.87
N THR A 56 11.88 -7.40 13.75
CA THR A 56 12.46 -7.22 12.42
C THR A 56 12.83 -5.76 12.12
N LEU A 57 12.48 -4.83 13.03
CA LEU A 57 12.67 -3.40 12.81
C LEU A 57 14.13 -3.05 12.60
N ASN A 58 14.41 -2.27 11.57
CA ASN A 58 15.71 -1.62 11.38
C ASN A 58 15.65 -0.22 12.01
N PRO A 59 16.42 0.06 13.09
CA PRO A 59 16.33 1.35 13.80
C PRO A 59 16.67 2.56 12.92
N GLU A 60 17.62 2.42 12.00
CA GLU A 60 17.98 3.50 11.08
C GLU A 60 16.87 3.75 10.06
N ALA A 61 16.29 2.70 9.52
CA ALA A 61 15.13 2.80 8.63
C ALA A 61 13.93 3.43 9.35
N GLN A 62 13.70 3.06 10.61
CA GLN A 62 12.62 3.65 11.42
C GLN A 62 12.81 5.15 11.62
N THR A 63 14.03 5.59 11.92
CA THR A 63 14.35 7.02 12.04
C THR A 63 14.08 7.75 10.72
N ALA A 64 14.52 7.19 9.59
CA ALA A 64 14.28 7.77 8.27
C ALA A 64 12.78 7.82 7.92
N ALA A 65 12.02 6.79 8.29
CA ALA A 65 10.56 6.76 8.09
C ALA A 65 9.86 7.84 8.90
N LYS A 66 10.21 8.01 10.16
CA LYS A 66 9.63 9.06 11.03
C LYS A 66 9.95 10.46 10.52
N GLN A 67 11.19 10.70 10.11
CA GLN A 67 11.59 11.97 9.49
C GLN A 67 10.79 12.25 8.20
N ALA A 68 10.58 11.24 7.36
CA ALA A 68 9.83 11.37 6.12
C ALA A 68 8.38 11.79 6.37
N VAL A 69 7.66 11.12 7.27
CA VAL A 69 6.25 11.44 7.56
C VAL A 69 6.10 12.78 8.29
N ASP A 70 7.00 13.12 9.19
CA ASP A 70 7.00 14.39 9.91
C ASP A 70 7.34 15.57 8.98
N SER A 71 8.09 15.35 7.91
CA SER A 71 8.41 16.39 6.93
C SER A 71 7.17 16.88 6.16
N THR A 72 6.15 16.05 6.03
CA THR A 72 4.87 16.46 5.44
C THR A 72 4.08 17.32 6.40
N GLN A 73 3.83 16.83 7.62
CA GLN A 73 3.08 17.55 8.63
C GLN A 73 3.50 17.07 10.03
N PRO A 74 4.23 17.90 10.81
CA PRO A 74 4.52 17.56 12.19
C PRO A 74 3.26 17.44 13.05
N ALA A 75 3.26 16.53 14.01
CA ALA A 75 2.11 16.31 14.90
C ALA A 75 1.71 17.57 15.65
N ALA A 76 2.69 18.29 16.21
CA ALA A 76 2.45 19.48 17.05
C ALA A 76 1.74 20.64 16.33
N THR A 77 1.81 20.69 15.01
CA THR A 77 1.20 21.74 14.18
C THR A 77 0.15 21.20 13.21
N ASN A 78 -0.39 20.02 13.49
CA ASN A 78 -1.40 19.38 12.66
C ASN A 78 -2.81 19.92 12.89
N TRP A 79 -3.00 21.21 12.62
CA TRP A 79 -4.28 21.90 12.82
C TRP A 79 -5.36 21.45 11.81
N ASN A 80 -4.96 20.94 10.67
CA ASN A 80 -5.85 20.62 9.58
C ASN A 80 -6.13 19.11 9.42
N ASP A 81 -5.78 18.30 10.43
CA ASP A 81 -5.99 16.84 10.39
C ASP A 81 -5.41 16.20 9.12
N VAL A 82 -4.18 16.54 8.80
CA VAL A 82 -3.43 15.91 7.71
C VAL A 82 -2.56 14.81 8.27
N ASN A 83 -2.80 13.59 7.83
CA ASN A 83 -2.15 12.40 8.35
C ASN A 83 -1.25 11.78 7.29
N SER A 84 -0.16 11.22 7.74
CA SER A 84 0.78 10.51 6.88
C SER A 84 1.30 9.26 7.57
N ALA A 85 1.51 8.23 6.76
CA ALA A 85 2.02 6.94 7.20
C ALA A 85 2.99 6.37 6.17
N LEU A 86 3.94 5.59 6.65
CA LEU A 86 4.91 4.90 5.81
C LEU A 86 5.24 3.55 6.44
N THR A 87 5.11 2.50 5.64
CA THR A 87 5.52 1.14 6.00
C THR A 87 6.45 0.58 4.94
N SER A 88 7.52 -0.06 5.38
CA SER A 88 8.48 -0.74 4.51
C SER A 88 8.66 -2.19 4.92
N VAL A 89 8.64 -3.10 3.94
CA VAL A 89 8.84 -4.54 4.12
C VAL A 89 9.96 -5.05 3.22
N GLU A 90 10.59 -6.14 3.65
CA GLU A 90 11.61 -6.82 2.84
C GLU A 90 10.94 -7.86 1.93
N PRO A 91 11.01 -7.70 0.60
CA PRO A 91 10.50 -8.69 -0.35
C PRO A 91 11.18 -10.05 -0.18
N GLY A 92 10.42 -11.12 -0.34
CA GLY A 92 10.92 -12.49 -0.21
C GLY A 92 11.03 -13.01 1.23
N THR A 93 10.79 -12.17 2.23
CA THR A 93 10.79 -12.57 3.65
C THR A 93 9.56 -12.14 4.41
N GLY A 94 8.97 -11.01 4.08
CA GLY A 94 7.86 -10.38 4.80
C GLY A 94 8.28 -9.60 6.04
N ARG A 95 9.57 -9.45 6.33
CA ARG A 95 10.05 -8.67 7.47
C ARG A 95 9.58 -7.24 7.39
N VAL A 96 8.97 -6.75 8.46
CA VAL A 96 8.61 -5.33 8.58
C VAL A 96 9.84 -4.55 9.03
N ILE A 97 10.34 -3.69 8.15
CA ILE A 97 11.60 -2.97 8.31
C ILE A 97 11.40 -1.63 9.01
N ALA A 98 10.31 -0.94 8.69
CA ALA A 98 9.94 0.34 9.28
C ALA A 98 8.41 0.53 9.25
N MET A 99 7.90 1.26 10.24
CA MET A 99 6.50 1.61 10.34
C MET A 99 6.36 2.89 11.15
N ALA A 100 5.98 3.97 10.49
CA ALA A 100 5.87 5.30 11.10
C ALA A 100 4.62 6.03 10.64
N GLN A 101 4.15 6.94 11.47
CA GLN A 101 3.12 7.93 11.12
C GLN A 101 3.44 9.26 11.80
N ASN A 102 2.89 10.36 11.28
CA ASN A 102 3.20 11.69 11.78
C ASN A 102 2.57 11.98 13.16
N THR A 103 1.45 11.33 13.50
CA THR A 103 0.79 11.48 14.79
C THR A 103 1.52 10.72 15.90
N GLU A 104 1.32 11.15 17.14
CA GLU A 104 1.80 10.45 18.33
C GLU A 104 0.77 9.42 18.83
N LEU A 105 1.25 8.36 19.46
CA LEU A 105 0.37 7.37 20.09
C LEU A 105 -0.20 7.92 21.39
N GLY A 106 -1.51 7.99 21.47
CA GLY A 106 -2.23 8.41 22.65
C GLY A 106 -3.62 8.92 22.36
N SER A 107 -4.39 9.14 23.41
CA SER A 107 -5.72 9.72 23.29
C SER A 107 -5.62 11.21 23.00
N PRO A 108 -6.34 11.72 21.98
CA PRO A 108 -6.44 13.16 21.76
C PRO A 108 -7.08 13.87 22.96
N ALA A 109 -6.65 15.10 23.24
CA ALA A 109 -7.18 15.90 24.35
C ALA A 109 -8.66 16.28 24.13
N ASP A 110 -9.00 16.56 22.86
CA ASP A 110 -10.36 16.86 22.42
C ASP A 110 -10.51 16.61 20.91
N ALA A 111 -11.67 16.92 20.34
CA ALA A 111 -11.96 16.69 18.93
C ALA A 111 -11.10 17.52 17.95
N ASN A 112 -10.42 18.56 18.42
CA ASN A 112 -9.55 19.43 17.62
C ASN A 112 -8.06 19.07 17.78
N ASP A 113 -7.75 18.14 18.68
CA ASP A 113 -6.38 17.63 18.85
C ASP A 113 -6.08 16.54 17.82
N HIS A 114 -5.46 16.94 16.72
CA HIS A 114 -5.02 16.03 15.65
C HIS A 114 -3.57 15.59 15.80
N SER A 115 -2.91 15.88 16.93
CA SER A 115 -1.53 15.49 17.19
C SER A 115 -1.40 14.04 17.64
N LYS A 116 -2.46 13.46 18.20
CA LYS A 116 -2.48 12.13 18.80
C LYS A 116 -3.60 11.27 18.27
N THR A 117 -3.34 9.96 18.22
CA THR A 117 -4.35 8.95 17.90
C THR A 117 -3.99 7.61 18.55
N GLU A 118 -5.03 6.83 18.87
CA GLU A 118 -4.88 5.42 19.26
C GLU A 118 -4.80 4.49 18.02
N TYR A 119 -5.12 4.99 16.83
CA TYR A 119 -5.14 4.20 15.60
C TYR A 119 -3.77 4.14 14.94
N ASN A 120 -3.30 2.93 14.65
CA ASN A 120 -2.17 2.72 13.78
C ASN A 120 -2.62 2.78 12.32
N TYR A 121 -2.31 3.88 11.63
CA TYR A 121 -2.70 4.08 10.23
C TYR A 121 -2.04 3.11 9.26
N ASN A 122 -0.97 2.44 9.68
CA ASN A 122 -0.19 1.52 8.84
C ASN A 122 -0.79 0.13 8.71
N VAL A 123 -1.74 -0.26 9.58
CA VAL A 123 -2.20 -1.64 9.69
C VAL A 123 -3.73 -1.75 9.62
N ASP A 124 -4.19 -2.97 9.41
CA ASP A 124 -5.62 -3.31 9.37
C ASP A 124 -6.26 -3.21 10.76
N SER A 125 -7.59 -3.13 10.78
CA SER A 125 -8.38 -3.00 12.01
C SER A 125 -8.12 -4.12 13.01
N ALA A 126 -7.87 -5.34 12.56
CA ALA A 126 -7.55 -6.47 13.42
C ALA A 126 -6.26 -6.30 14.24
N TYR A 127 -5.36 -5.42 13.78
CA TYR A 127 -4.08 -5.12 14.45
C TYR A 127 -4.04 -3.75 15.13
N GLY A 128 -5.20 -3.15 15.38
CA GLY A 128 -5.31 -1.83 16.02
C GLY A 128 -5.23 -0.67 15.02
N GLY A 129 -5.47 -0.94 13.77
CA GLY A 129 -5.51 0.02 12.68
C GLY A 129 -6.91 0.46 12.28
N THR A 130 -7.06 0.81 11.02
CA THR A 130 -8.28 1.34 10.42
C THR A 130 -8.88 0.36 9.41
N ARG A 131 -9.98 0.75 8.78
CA ARG A 131 -10.55 0.03 7.64
C ARG A 131 -9.79 0.29 6.34
N GLY A 132 -8.63 0.92 6.41
CA GLY A 132 -7.80 1.29 5.28
C GLY A 132 -8.22 2.59 4.61
N PHE A 133 -7.44 2.95 3.59
CA PHE A 133 -7.63 4.17 2.80
C PHE A 133 -7.78 3.78 1.33
N GLN A 134 -8.65 4.48 0.60
CA GLN A 134 -8.86 4.17 -0.82
C GLN A 134 -7.53 4.18 -1.58
N PRO A 135 -7.18 3.10 -2.29
CA PRO A 135 -5.89 2.98 -2.94
C PRO A 135 -5.74 3.86 -4.19
N GLY A 136 -6.86 4.29 -4.79
CA GLY A 136 -6.80 4.96 -6.07
C GLY A 136 -6.06 4.12 -7.10
N SER A 137 -5.27 4.75 -7.91
CA SER A 137 -4.53 4.09 -9.01
C SER A 137 -3.44 3.11 -8.57
N THR A 138 -3.16 2.96 -7.27
CA THR A 138 -2.24 1.90 -6.82
C THR A 138 -2.81 0.48 -7.01
N PHE A 139 -4.10 0.36 -7.29
CA PHE A 139 -4.72 -0.91 -7.69
C PHE A 139 -4.38 -1.34 -9.12
N LYS A 140 -4.07 -0.41 -10.02
CA LYS A 140 -3.87 -0.67 -11.45
C LYS A 140 -2.82 -1.72 -11.79
N PRO A 141 -1.71 -1.87 -11.07
CA PRO A 141 -0.75 -2.94 -11.36
C PRO A 141 -1.29 -4.36 -11.30
N ILE A 142 -2.35 -4.61 -10.53
CA ILE A 142 -3.03 -5.92 -10.52
C ILE A 142 -3.70 -6.19 -11.88
N ILE A 143 -4.33 -5.16 -12.46
CA ILE A 143 -4.96 -5.26 -13.76
C ILE A 143 -3.91 -5.46 -14.86
N LEU A 144 -2.78 -4.76 -14.77
CA LEU A 144 -1.64 -4.99 -15.64
C LEU A 144 -1.13 -6.43 -15.54
N ALA A 145 -1.00 -6.97 -14.33
CA ALA A 145 -0.59 -8.36 -14.14
C ALA A 145 -1.57 -9.33 -14.84
N GLN A 146 -2.88 -9.13 -14.67
CA GLN A 146 -3.89 -9.95 -15.33
C GLN A 146 -3.88 -9.78 -16.86
N TRP A 147 -3.60 -8.58 -17.36
CA TRP A 147 -3.39 -8.32 -18.78
C TRP A 147 -2.27 -9.18 -19.33
N LEU A 148 -1.12 -9.21 -18.67
CA LEU A 148 0.02 -10.03 -19.07
C LEU A 148 -0.26 -11.53 -18.94
N ILE A 149 -0.94 -11.97 -17.87
CA ILE A 149 -1.38 -13.37 -17.68
C ILE A 149 -2.30 -13.80 -18.81
N SER A 150 -3.14 -12.92 -19.32
CA SER A 150 -4.05 -13.23 -20.43
C SER A 150 -3.35 -13.43 -21.79
N GLY A 151 -2.02 -13.26 -21.81
CA GLY A 151 -1.19 -13.46 -23.00
C GLY A 151 -0.96 -12.22 -23.84
N ARG A 152 -1.45 -11.06 -23.37
CA ARG A 152 -1.20 -9.77 -24.04
C ARG A 152 0.10 -9.17 -23.56
N GLY A 153 0.81 -8.50 -24.46
CA GLY A 153 2.08 -7.85 -24.15
C GLY A 153 1.93 -6.48 -23.49
N ALA A 154 2.98 -6.04 -22.82
CA ALA A 154 3.05 -4.69 -22.23
C ALA A 154 2.97 -3.59 -23.29
N ASN A 155 3.48 -3.85 -24.50
CA ASN A 155 3.42 -2.92 -25.61
C ASN A 155 2.23 -3.14 -26.55
N ALA A 156 1.30 -4.02 -26.21
CA ALA A 156 0.06 -4.21 -26.96
C ALA A 156 -0.76 -2.94 -26.98
N THR A 157 -1.39 -2.67 -28.11
CA THR A 157 -2.20 -1.47 -28.30
C THR A 157 -3.51 -1.54 -27.52
N VAL A 158 -3.83 -0.48 -26.83
CA VAL A 158 -5.05 -0.27 -26.07
C VAL A 158 -5.79 0.94 -26.63
N ASN A 159 -7.11 0.82 -26.75
CA ASN A 159 -7.99 1.97 -27.02
C ASN A 159 -8.20 2.78 -25.75
N GLY A 160 -7.48 3.86 -25.58
CA GLY A 160 -7.62 4.80 -24.47
C GLY A 160 -8.49 6.02 -24.76
N THR A 161 -9.37 5.94 -25.78
CA THR A 161 -10.18 7.11 -26.21
C THR A 161 -11.53 7.22 -25.51
N GLN A 162 -11.99 6.17 -24.82
CA GLN A 162 -13.32 6.13 -24.21
C GLN A 162 -13.29 6.57 -22.75
N LEU A 163 -14.28 7.40 -22.37
CA LEU A 163 -14.55 7.80 -20.98
C LEU A 163 -15.91 7.33 -20.50
N PHE A 164 -16.60 6.54 -21.33
CA PHE A 164 -17.95 6.07 -21.05
C PHE A 164 -18.21 4.70 -21.70
N TRP A 165 -18.93 3.86 -20.98
CA TRP A 165 -19.36 2.54 -21.41
C TRP A 165 -20.84 2.39 -21.11
N PRO A 166 -21.70 2.18 -22.13
CA PRO A 166 -23.14 2.10 -21.92
C PRO A 166 -23.53 0.85 -21.13
N THR A 167 -24.72 0.86 -20.55
CA THR A 167 -25.28 -0.30 -19.82
C THR A 167 -25.42 -1.54 -20.70
N SER A 168 -25.49 -1.36 -22.03
CA SER A 168 -25.54 -2.47 -23.01
C SER A 168 -24.17 -3.13 -23.25
N PHE A 169 -23.06 -2.55 -22.75
CA PHE A 169 -21.75 -3.16 -22.89
C PHE A 169 -21.60 -4.34 -21.93
N GLY A 170 -21.36 -5.52 -22.47
CA GLY A 170 -21.13 -6.74 -21.71
C GLY A 170 -19.64 -6.94 -21.41
N TRP A 171 -19.23 -6.63 -20.20
CA TRP A 171 -17.89 -6.94 -19.70
C TRP A 171 -17.69 -8.46 -19.61
N ASN A 172 -16.56 -8.98 -20.07
CA ASN A 172 -16.25 -10.40 -19.89
C ASN A 172 -16.18 -10.74 -18.40
N ALA A 173 -16.97 -11.69 -17.97
CA ALA A 173 -17.06 -12.11 -16.58
C ALA A 173 -17.59 -13.55 -16.50
N LYS A 174 -16.68 -14.50 -16.61
CA LYS A 174 -17.00 -15.94 -16.70
C LYS A 174 -17.73 -16.51 -15.48
N CYS A 175 -17.65 -15.83 -14.34
CA CYS A 175 -18.35 -16.21 -13.12
C CYS A 175 -19.80 -15.68 -13.05
N TYR A 176 -20.27 -14.98 -14.09
CA TYR A 176 -21.65 -14.54 -14.26
C TYR A 176 -22.36 -15.40 -15.31
N ASP A 177 -23.68 -15.50 -15.18
CA ASP A 177 -24.51 -16.21 -16.14
C ASP A 177 -24.35 -15.64 -17.55
N GLY A 178 -24.10 -16.51 -18.52
CA GLY A 178 -23.80 -16.09 -19.89
C GLY A 178 -22.41 -15.50 -20.10
N GLY A 179 -21.53 -15.53 -19.07
CA GLY A 179 -20.13 -15.09 -19.18
C GLY A 179 -19.97 -13.57 -19.31
N LYS A 180 -20.98 -12.79 -18.98
CA LYS A 180 -20.98 -11.33 -19.13
C LYS A 180 -21.54 -10.64 -17.89
N TYR A 181 -20.92 -9.52 -17.54
CA TYR A 181 -21.45 -8.58 -16.56
C TYR A 181 -21.89 -7.29 -17.25
N TYR A 182 -23.10 -6.82 -16.94
CA TYR A 182 -23.67 -5.57 -17.41
C TYR A 182 -23.80 -4.60 -16.24
N TYR A 183 -23.18 -3.43 -16.36
CA TYR A 183 -23.15 -2.46 -15.29
C TYR A 183 -24.51 -1.78 -15.09
N THR A 184 -24.98 -1.77 -13.84
CA THR A 184 -26.29 -1.21 -13.46
C THR A 184 -26.20 -0.12 -12.39
N GLY A 185 -25.00 0.28 -11.98
CA GLY A 185 -24.82 1.24 -10.89
C GLY A 185 -25.22 2.67 -11.22
N GLN A 186 -25.32 3.01 -12.51
CA GLN A 186 -25.81 4.32 -13.00
C GLN A 186 -26.75 4.10 -14.20
N PRO A 187 -27.76 4.96 -14.39
CA PRO A 187 -28.82 4.74 -15.39
C PRO A 187 -28.32 4.59 -16.83
N ASN A 188 -27.28 5.32 -17.21
CA ASN A 188 -26.80 5.37 -18.60
C ASN A 188 -25.56 4.49 -18.84
N GLY A 189 -24.86 4.06 -17.80
CA GLY A 189 -23.62 3.29 -17.89
C GLY A 189 -22.51 3.82 -17.02
N TRP A 190 -21.33 3.26 -17.19
CA TRP A 190 -20.14 3.61 -16.42
C TRP A 190 -19.39 4.77 -17.08
N SER A 191 -19.14 5.84 -16.33
CA SER A 191 -18.34 7.00 -16.75
C SER A 191 -17.28 7.35 -15.73
N TYR A 192 -16.19 7.93 -16.21
CA TYR A 192 -15.02 8.34 -15.41
C TYR A 192 -14.26 9.43 -16.14
N LYS A 193 -13.20 9.95 -15.48
CA LYS A 193 -12.30 10.96 -16.06
C LYS A 193 -10.86 10.48 -15.94
N ASN A 194 -9.98 10.97 -16.81
CA ASN A 194 -8.55 10.98 -16.54
C ASN A 194 -8.22 12.15 -15.59
N ALA A 195 -7.22 11.98 -14.73
CA ALA A 195 -6.79 13.05 -13.82
C ALA A 195 -6.20 14.25 -14.56
N VAL A 196 -5.64 14.02 -15.75
CA VAL A 196 -5.11 15.06 -16.64
C VAL A 196 -6.02 15.24 -17.84
N ASN A 197 -6.13 16.48 -18.33
CA ASN A 197 -6.83 16.76 -19.59
C ASN A 197 -6.00 16.18 -20.75
N GLY A 198 -6.62 15.37 -21.61
CA GLY A 198 -5.96 14.70 -22.73
C GLY A 198 -5.74 13.20 -22.50
N GLY A 199 -4.79 12.63 -23.23
CA GLY A 199 -4.51 11.20 -23.16
C GLY A 199 -5.57 10.30 -23.79
N LEU A 200 -6.53 10.85 -24.53
CA LEU A 200 -7.58 10.09 -25.23
C LEU A 200 -7.07 9.65 -26.59
N THR A 201 -6.18 8.67 -26.59
CA THR A 201 -5.48 8.16 -27.76
C THR A 201 -5.40 6.63 -27.75
N TYR A 202 -5.01 6.06 -28.86
CA TYR A 202 -4.50 4.69 -28.93
C TYR A 202 -3.02 4.69 -28.50
N GLY A 203 -2.63 3.74 -27.72
CA GLY A 203 -1.24 3.60 -27.27
C GLY A 203 -1.01 2.27 -26.58
N THR A 204 0.15 2.09 -25.97
CA THR A 204 0.49 0.81 -25.32
C THR A 204 -0.13 0.69 -23.94
N ALA A 205 -0.37 -0.53 -23.48
CA ALA A 205 -0.77 -0.79 -22.10
C ALA A 205 0.23 -0.19 -21.10
N ALA A 206 1.54 -0.35 -21.37
CA ALA A 206 2.61 0.24 -20.56
C ALA A 206 2.48 1.78 -20.46
N TYR A 207 2.22 2.46 -21.56
CA TYR A 207 2.01 3.92 -21.56
C TYR A 207 0.82 4.30 -20.66
N GLY A 208 -0.32 3.63 -20.83
CA GLY A 208 -1.52 3.91 -20.05
C GLY A 208 -1.30 3.77 -18.54
N ILE A 209 -0.58 2.73 -18.12
CA ILE A 209 -0.24 2.49 -16.71
C ILE A 209 0.78 3.53 -16.20
N ARG A 210 1.83 3.84 -16.98
CA ARG A 210 2.86 4.83 -16.61
C ARG A 210 2.29 6.23 -16.46
N GLN A 211 1.30 6.59 -17.27
CA GLN A 211 0.58 7.86 -17.20
C GLN A 211 -0.64 7.81 -16.26
N SER A 212 -0.94 6.64 -15.71
CA SER A 212 -2.10 6.43 -14.82
C SER A 212 -3.45 6.83 -15.45
N LEU A 213 -3.64 6.56 -16.73
CA LEU A 213 -4.84 6.94 -17.48
C LEU A 213 -5.97 5.94 -17.25
N ASN A 214 -7.08 6.41 -16.70
CA ASN A 214 -8.27 5.59 -16.48
C ASN A 214 -8.86 5.08 -17.80
N SER A 215 -8.80 5.89 -18.86
CA SER A 215 -9.30 5.51 -20.18
C SER A 215 -8.57 4.28 -20.75
N TYR A 216 -7.25 4.19 -20.55
CA TYR A 216 -6.48 3.01 -20.93
C TYR A 216 -6.80 1.80 -20.05
N LEU A 217 -6.99 2.02 -18.76
CA LEU A 217 -7.32 0.94 -17.84
C LEU A 217 -8.62 0.24 -18.24
N TYR A 218 -9.70 1.01 -18.48
CA TYR A 218 -10.96 0.42 -18.91
C TYR A 218 -10.89 -0.13 -20.33
N GLY A 219 -10.06 0.45 -21.20
CA GLY A 219 -9.71 -0.16 -22.49
C GLY A 219 -9.06 -1.53 -22.35
N MET A 220 -8.17 -1.71 -21.36
CA MET A 220 -7.61 -3.01 -21.03
C MET A 220 -8.65 -3.97 -20.45
N LEU A 221 -9.43 -3.51 -19.47
CA LEU A 221 -10.48 -4.30 -18.83
C LEU A 221 -11.54 -4.80 -19.80
N SER A 222 -11.84 -4.05 -20.86
CA SER A 222 -12.79 -4.47 -21.90
C SER A 222 -12.34 -5.70 -22.68
N GLN A 223 -11.06 -6.05 -22.59
CA GLN A 223 -10.43 -7.17 -23.33
C GLN A 223 -10.05 -8.35 -22.44
N ILE A 224 -10.14 -8.23 -21.13
CA ILE A 224 -9.83 -9.30 -20.17
C ILE A 224 -11.06 -9.63 -19.33
N ASP A 225 -11.00 -10.70 -18.55
CA ASP A 225 -12.13 -11.18 -17.75
C ASP A 225 -12.10 -10.56 -16.35
N LEU A 226 -13.21 -9.93 -15.93
CA LEU A 226 -13.31 -9.28 -14.62
C LEU A 226 -13.21 -10.28 -13.45
N CYS A 227 -13.66 -11.52 -13.65
CA CYS A 227 -13.57 -12.54 -12.63
C CYS A 227 -12.12 -12.97 -12.40
N ASP A 228 -11.31 -13.01 -13.46
CA ASP A 228 -9.88 -13.26 -13.35
C ASP A 228 -9.14 -12.14 -12.62
N VAL A 229 -9.51 -10.88 -12.87
CA VAL A 229 -8.98 -9.74 -12.10
C VAL A 229 -9.33 -9.87 -10.62
N HIS A 230 -10.58 -10.20 -10.33
CA HIS A 230 -11.06 -10.38 -8.96
C HIS A 230 -10.29 -11.50 -8.23
N ASP A 231 -10.20 -12.66 -8.84
CA ASP A 231 -9.50 -13.82 -8.28
C ASP A 231 -8.01 -13.54 -8.09
N LEU A 232 -7.37 -12.87 -9.06
CA LEU A 232 -5.96 -12.47 -8.94
C LEU A 232 -5.75 -11.50 -7.79
N SER A 233 -6.65 -10.52 -7.62
CA SER A 233 -6.55 -9.55 -6.52
C SER A 233 -6.56 -10.24 -5.15
N ILE A 234 -7.40 -11.24 -4.98
CA ILE A 234 -7.47 -12.05 -3.75
C ILE A 234 -6.19 -12.87 -3.59
N LYS A 235 -5.72 -13.51 -4.65
CA LYS A 235 -4.48 -14.31 -4.65
C LYS A 235 -3.25 -13.46 -4.29
N MET A 236 -3.23 -12.20 -4.69
CA MET A 236 -2.20 -11.23 -4.36
C MET A 236 -2.40 -10.56 -2.99
N HIS A 237 -3.37 -11.00 -2.20
CA HIS A 237 -3.71 -10.45 -0.89
C HIS A 237 -4.09 -8.96 -0.93
N ALA A 238 -4.74 -8.50 -2.01
CA ALA A 238 -5.33 -7.18 -2.09
C ALA A 238 -6.63 -7.13 -1.29
N LEU A 239 -6.49 -7.07 0.02
CA LEU A 239 -7.59 -7.07 0.99
C LEU A 239 -7.74 -5.67 1.61
N ASP A 240 -8.99 -5.33 1.98
CA ASP A 240 -9.23 -4.09 2.70
C ASP A 240 -8.82 -4.20 4.18
N GLY A 241 -8.90 -3.09 4.90
CA GLY A 241 -8.52 -3.05 6.32
C GLY A 241 -9.41 -3.89 7.24
N THR A 242 -10.49 -4.51 6.75
CA THR A 242 -11.33 -5.48 7.47
C THR A 242 -11.01 -6.93 7.13
N GLY A 243 -10.10 -7.15 6.17
CA GLY A 243 -9.73 -8.48 5.69
C GLY A 243 -10.57 -9.03 4.53
N GLU A 244 -11.49 -8.23 4.00
CA GLU A 244 -12.33 -8.59 2.86
C GLU A 244 -11.68 -8.20 1.52
N PRO A 245 -12.09 -8.79 0.40
CA PRO A 245 -11.59 -8.40 -0.92
C PRO A 245 -11.79 -6.90 -1.20
N LEU A 246 -10.73 -6.26 -1.66
CA LEU A 246 -10.76 -4.84 -2.04
C LEU A 246 -11.55 -4.62 -3.34
N HIS A 247 -11.40 -5.54 -4.29
CA HIS A 247 -12.03 -5.50 -5.60
C HIS A 247 -13.45 -6.09 -5.58
N SER A 248 -14.35 -5.46 -6.31
CA SER A 248 -15.74 -5.92 -6.50
C SER A 248 -16.10 -5.85 -7.98
N ILE A 249 -16.58 -6.95 -8.56
CA ILE A 249 -16.95 -6.99 -9.99
C ILE A 249 -18.13 -6.03 -10.29
N PRO A 250 -19.23 -6.03 -9.48
CA PRO A 250 -20.35 -5.12 -9.74
C PRO A 250 -20.01 -3.64 -9.58
N ASP A 251 -18.98 -3.32 -8.80
CA ASP A 251 -18.50 -1.96 -8.63
C ASP A 251 -17.26 -1.72 -9.50
N LEU A 252 -17.48 -1.27 -10.72
CA LEU A 252 -16.41 -0.99 -11.68
C LEU A 252 -15.43 0.06 -11.18
N GLY A 253 -15.84 0.93 -10.25
CA GLY A 253 -14.96 1.94 -9.62
C GLY A 253 -13.82 1.32 -8.82
N THR A 254 -13.97 0.09 -8.33
CA THR A 254 -12.91 -0.59 -7.57
C THR A 254 -11.66 -0.86 -8.42
N ASN A 255 -11.79 -0.95 -9.73
CA ASN A 255 -10.67 -1.13 -10.67
C ASN A 255 -9.72 0.08 -10.71
N ILE A 256 -10.19 1.25 -10.35
CA ILE A 256 -9.37 2.47 -10.20
C ILE A 256 -9.23 2.90 -8.74
N GLY A 257 -9.55 1.99 -7.83
CA GLY A 257 -9.33 2.17 -6.40
C GLY A 257 -10.37 3.00 -5.65
N GLY A 258 -11.54 3.21 -6.24
CA GLY A 258 -12.72 3.76 -5.56
C GLY A 258 -13.43 2.64 -4.80
N THR A 259 -13.02 2.36 -3.58
CA THR A 259 -13.48 1.21 -2.79
C THR A 259 -14.27 1.64 -1.57
N LYS A 260 -15.15 0.77 -1.08
CA LYS A 260 -15.95 1.04 0.12
C LYS A 260 -15.08 1.21 1.36
N TYR A 261 -14.22 0.23 1.62
CA TYR A 261 -13.12 0.31 2.58
C TYR A 261 -11.82 0.29 1.80
N GLY A 262 -10.77 0.83 2.40
CA GLY A 262 -9.50 0.97 1.72
C GLY A 262 -8.48 -0.09 2.12
N ILE A 263 -7.26 0.11 1.69
CA ILE A 263 -6.11 -0.74 1.97
C ILE A 263 -5.19 -0.05 2.97
N SER A 264 -4.51 -0.84 3.83
CA SER A 264 -3.49 -0.31 4.71
C SER A 264 -2.12 -0.19 4.00
N PRO A 265 -1.25 0.72 4.46
CA PRO A 265 0.13 0.79 3.97
C PRO A 265 0.89 -0.53 4.07
N LEU A 266 0.75 -1.27 5.17
CA LEU A 266 1.40 -2.58 5.32
C LEU A 266 0.93 -3.57 4.26
N THR A 267 -0.36 -3.67 4.02
CA THR A 267 -0.92 -4.55 2.97
C THR A 267 -0.46 -4.12 1.59
N SER A 268 -0.43 -2.80 1.31
CA SER A 268 0.06 -2.26 0.04
C SER A 268 1.54 -2.58 -0.20
N ALA A 269 2.40 -2.38 0.81
CA ALA A 269 3.83 -2.69 0.72
C ALA A 269 4.06 -4.19 0.49
N SER A 270 3.31 -5.05 1.20
CA SER A 270 3.39 -6.50 1.06
C SER A 270 2.91 -7.00 -0.31
N MET A 271 1.88 -6.38 -0.86
CA MET A 271 1.37 -6.67 -2.20
C MET A 271 2.38 -6.28 -3.28
N TYR A 272 2.97 -5.08 -3.21
CA TYR A 272 3.99 -4.65 -4.17
C TYR A 272 5.31 -5.43 -4.03
N ALA A 273 5.61 -5.97 -2.85
CA ALA A 273 6.74 -6.87 -2.65
C ALA A 273 6.66 -8.14 -3.52
N ILE A 274 5.46 -8.54 -3.95
CA ILE A 274 5.27 -9.65 -4.90
C ILE A 274 6.03 -9.37 -6.20
N PHE A 275 5.93 -8.15 -6.73
CA PHE A 275 6.61 -7.78 -7.97
C PHE A 275 8.13 -7.73 -7.77
N ALA A 276 8.59 -7.22 -6.62
CA ALA A 276 10.00 -7.13 -6.27
C ALA A 276 10.68 -8.49 -6.13
N SER A 277 9.94 -9.51 -5.67
CA SER A 277 10.42 -10.87 -5.39
C SER A 277 10.02 -11.89 -6.46
N GLU A 278 9.86 -11.43 -7.70
CA GLU A 278 9.56 -12.30 -8.85
C GLU A 278 8.30 -13.15 -8.65
N GLY A 279 7.26 -12.54 -8.08
CA GLY A 279 5.94 -13.16 -7.93
C GLY A 279 5.67 -13.85 -6.59
N LYS A 280 6.58 -13.75 -5.64
CA LYS A 280 6.42 -14.37 -4.32
C LYS A 280 5.73 -13.41 -3.34
N TYR A 281 4.61 -13.83 -2.77
CA TYR A 281 4.00 -13.19 -1.63
C TYR A 281 4.55 -13.76 -0.33
N CYS A 282 4.92 -12.89 0.62
CA CYS A 282 5.28 -13.29 1.96
C CYS A 282 4.39 -12.54 2.96
N SER A 283 3.77 -13.27 3.89
CA SER A 283 3.00 -12.67 4.98
C SER A 283 3.88 -11.71 5.77
N PRO A 284 3.45 -10.48 6.04
CA PRO A 284 4.24 -9.55 6.83
C PRO A 284 4.41 -10.06 8.25
N ARG A 285 5.63 -9.95 8.77
CA ARG A 285 5.96 -10.34 10.14
C ARG A 285 6.86 -9.32 10.81
N PRO A 286 6.52 -8.88 12.04
CA PRO A 286 7.32 -7.90 12.78
C PRO A 286 8.32 -8.53 13.73
N ILE A 287 8.34 -9.86 13.89
CA ILE A 287 9.09 -10.57 14.91
C ILE A 287 10.03 -11.60 14.27
N GLU A 288 11.28 -11.64 14.74
CA GLU A 288 12.24 -12.70 14.43
C GLU A 288 12.08 -13.89 15.38
N LYS A 289 12.18 -13.62 16.67
CA LYS A 289 12.07 -14.64 17.69
C LYS A 289 11.68 -14.08 19.06
N ILE A 290 11.22 -14.98 19.92
CA ILE A 290 10.93 -14.72 21.31
C ILE A 290 11.87 -15.60 22.15
N THR A 291 12.59 -14.99 23.09
CA THR A 291 13.42 -15.68 24.08
C THR A 291 12.90 -15.42 25.47
N LYS A 292 13.17 -16.36 26.38
CA LYS A 292 12.95 -16.18 27.83
C LYS A 292 14.10 -15.37 28.43
N THR A 293 13.94 -14.89 29.66
CA THR A 293 14.97 -14.14 30.40
C THR A 293 16.26 -14.92 30.60
N ASN A 294 16.23 -16.26 30.64
CA ASN A 294 17.40 -17.12 30.71
C ASN A 294 18.12 -17.32 29.36
N GLY A 295 17.64 -16.68 28.29
CA GLY A 295 18.20 -16.78 26.94
C GLY A 295 17.68 -17.96 26.12
N GLU A 296 16.85 -18.83 26.70
CA GLU A 296 16.24 -19.94 25.96
C GLU A 296 15.29 -19.41 24.86
N THR A 297 15.45 -19.89 23.63
CA THR A 297 14.51 -19.55 22.53
C THR A 297 13.20 -20.27 22.76
N MET A 298 12.13 -19.48 22.88
CA MET A 298 10.76 -19.99 23.04
C MET A 298 10.10 -20.22 21.69
N LYS A 299 10.29 -19.31 20.73
CA LYS A 299 9.73 -19.39 19.39
C LYS A 299 10.60 -18.64 18.38
N GLU A 300 10.77 -19.21 17.20
CA GLU A 300 11.29 -18.55 16.00
C GLU A 300 10.19 -18.40 14.97
N TYR A 301 10.13 -17.22 14.33
CA TYR A 301 9.18 -16.94 13.26
C TYR A 301 9.87 -17.15 11.93
N GLN A 302 9.25 -17.91 11.06
CA GLN A 302 9.78 -18.23 9.73
C GLN A 302 9.10 -17.41 8.64
N ASN A 303 9.76 -17.24 7.51
CA ASN A 303 9.13 -16.69 6.31
C ASN A 303 7.95 -17.58 5.89
N GLN A 304 6.81 -16.95 5.67
CA GLN A 304 5.60 -17.62 5.18
C GLN A 304 5.29 -17.07 3.79
N CYS A 305 5.80 -17.73 2.78
CA CYS A 305 5.76 -17.25 1.41
C CYS A 305 5.09 -18.27 0.48
N GLU A 306 4.45 -17.77 -0.57
CA GLU A 306 3.88 -18.54 -1.66
C GLU A 306 4.14 -17.86 -3.00
N GLN A 307 4.32 -18.64 -4.07
CA GLN A 307 4.41 -18.11 -5.42
C GLN A 307 3.00 -17.80 -5.93
N VAL A 308 2.67 -16.53 -6.13
CA VAL A 308 1.33 -16.09 -6.56
C VAL A 308 1.29 -15.56 -7.98
N LEU A 309 2.43 -15.16 -8.53
CA LEU A 309 2.60 -14.78 -9.93
C LEU A 309 3.75 -15.58 -10.54
N ASP A 310 3.66 -15.85 -11.85
CA ASP A 310 4.82 -16.29 -12.62
C ASP A 310 5.91 -15.21 -12.56
N PRO A 311 7.20 -15.58 -12.39
CA PRO A 311 8.29 -14.60 -12.34
C PRO A 311 8.33 -13.66 -13.55
N ASP A 312 8.05 -14.15 -14.75
CA ASP A 312 8.06 -13.34 -15.97
C ASP A 312 6.96 -12.27 -15.96
N ILE A 313 5.78 -12.60 -15.40
CA ILE A 313 4.68 -11.64 -15.20
C ILE A 313 5.11 -10.55 -14.21
N ALA A 314 5.65 -10.93 -13.06
CA ALA A 314 6.13 -9.99 -12.06
C ALA A 314 7.21 -9.06 -12.62
N ASN A 315 8.15 -9.60 -13.37
CA ASN A 315 9.20 -8.83 -14.06
C ASN A 315 8.62 -7.89 -15.11
N GLY A 316 7.57 -8.30 -15.80
CA GLY A 316 6.83 -7.45 -16.75
C GLY A 316 6.18 -6.26 -16.07
N VAL A 317 5.53 -6.48 -14.94
CA VAL A 317 4.97 -5.39 -14.13
C VAL A 317 6.06 -4.43 -13.68
N SER A 318 7.18 -4.93 -13.17
CA SER A 318 8.33 -4.11 -12.76
C SER A 318 8.90 -3.30 -13.92
N TRP A 319 9.00 -3.89 -15.12
CA TRP A 319 9.45 -3.19 -16.31
C TRP A 319 8.55 -1.99 -16.65
N VAL A 320 7.24 -2.14 -16.53
CA VAL A 320 6.29 -1.03 -16.73
C VAL A 320 6.43 0.01 -15.63
N LEU A 321 6.42 -0.40 -14.36
CA LEU A 321 6.42 0.52 -13.22
C LEU A 321 7.73 1.27 -13.02
N LYS A 322 8.85 0.80 -13.56
CA LYS A 322 10.10 1.59 -13.66
C LYS A 322 9.86 2.91 -14.37
N GLY A 323 9.07 2.90 -15.42
CA GLY A 323 8.76 4.08 -16.22
C GLY A 323 7.91 5.13 -15.49
N VAL A 324 7.24 4.80 -14.41
CA VAL A 324 6.44 5.75 -13.62
C VAL A 324 7.30 6.85 -13.00
N ILE A 325 8.48 6.49 -12.51
CA ILE A 325 9.42 7.39 -11.81
C ILE A 325 10.64 7.77 -12.66
N GLN A 326 10.58 7.50 -13.94
CA GLN A 326 11.58 7.92 -14.95
C GLN A 326 11.02 9.08 -15.78
N PRO A 327 11.86 9.79 -16.55
CA PRO A 327 11.40 10.84 -17.45
C PRO A 327 10.25 10.38 -18.35
N GLY A 328 9.17 11.16 -18.38
CA GLY A 328 7.94 10.82 -19.09
C GLY A 328 6.91 10.05 -18.27
N GLY A 329 7.22 9.62 -17.06
CA GLY A 329 6.27 8.98 -16.15
C GLY A 329 5.47 9.97 -15.29
N SER A 330 4.35 9.52 -14.72
CA SER A 330 3.45 10.35 -13.91
C SER A 330 4.08 10.86 -12.60
N ALA A 331 5.15 10.23 -12.13
CA ALA A 331 5.91 10.61 -10.95
C ALA A 331 7.42 10.73 -11.25
N SER A 332 7.78 11.28 -12.41
CA SER A 332 9.16 11.37 -12.89
C SER A 332 10.11 12.11 -11.94
N GLN A 333 9.58 12.98 -11.08
CA GLN A 333 10.34 13.71 -10.07
C GLN A 333 10.59 12.91 -8.79
N ARG A 334 10.05 11.72 -8.65
CA ARG A 334 10.07 10.90 -7.43
C ARG A 334 10.94 9.65 -7.52
N GLY A 335 11.82 9.60 -8.50
CA GLY A 335 12.87 8.57 -8.58
C GLY A 335 13.94 8.73 -7.50
N ILE A 336 14.66 7.65 -7.22
CA ILE A 336 15.67 7.61 -6.14
C ILE A 336 17.11 7.58 -6.63
N GLY A 337 17.35 7.88 -7.90
CA GLY A 337 18.70 7.87 -8.47
C GLY A 337 19.24 6.48 -8.81
N LEU A 338 18.42 5.45 -8.75
CA LEU A 338 18.70 4.09 -9.21
C LEU A 338 17.93 3.87 -10.54
N PRO A 339 18.44 4.27 -11.68
CA PRO A 339 17.65 4.42 -12.90
C PRO A 339 16.98 3.14 -13.38
N ASN A 340 17.56 2.00 -13.04
CA ASN A 340 17.07 0.70 -13.47
C ASN A 340 16.62 -0.23 -12.33
N GLY A 341 16.83 0.18 -11.09
CA GLY A 341 16.62 -0.69 -9.92
C GLY A 341 15.42 -0.37 -9.05
N SER A 342 14.56 0.58 -9.47
CA SER A 342 13.38 0.98 -8.70
C SER A 342 12.15 1.14 -9.57
N ALA A 343 10.99 0.85 -8.99
CA ALA A 343 9.69 0.94 -9.63
C ALA A 343 8.66 1.48 -8.63
N ALA A 344 7.64 2.16 -9.12
CA ALA A 344 6.60 2.71 -8.26
C ALA A 344 5.28 2.92 -9.00
N LYS A 345 4.23 3.17 -8.24
CA LYS A 345 2.93 3.63 -8.72
C LYS A 345 2.38 4.66 -7.74
N THR A 346 1.84 5.74 -8.28
CA THR A 346 1.08 6.70 -7.50
C THR A 346 -0.39 6.34 -7.46
N GLY A 347 -1.08 6.80 -6.43
CA GLY A 347 -2.52 6.72 -6.31
C GLY A 347 -3.09 8.02 -5.77
N THR A 348 -4.23 8.41 -6.29
CA THR A 348 -5.01 9.56 -5.85
C THR A 348 -6.47 9.19 -6.04
N ASN A 349 -7.30 9.34 -5.01
CA ASN A 349 -8.73 9.17 -5.17
C ASN A 349 -9.37 10.43 -5.77
N ASP A 350 -10.63 10.34 -6.17
CA ASP A 350 -11.30 11.36 -7.00
C ASP A 350 -11.25 12.79 -6.44
N ASN A 351 -11.26 12.95 -5.13
CA ASN A 351 -11.25 14.27 -4.49
C ASN A 351 -9.91 14.61 -3.81
N SER A 352 -8.85 13.89 -4.10
CA SER A 352 -7.52 14.08 -3.47
C SER A 352 -7.56 14.01 -1.94
N SER A 353 -8.46 13.24 -1.36
CA SER A 353 -8.50 13.00 0.09
C SER A 353 -7.57 11.90 0.55
N GLN A 354 -7.17 11.03 -0.36
CA GLN A 354 -6.26 9.90 -0.16
C GLN A 354 -5.22 9.90 -1.26
N THR A 355 -3.95 9.98 -0.89
CA THR A 355 -2.84 10.01 -1.84
C THR A 355 -1.76 9.02 -1.45
N TRP A 356 -1.15 8.37 -2.45
CA TRP A 356 -0.21 7.29 -2.29
C TRP A 356 0.97 7.38 -3.25
N GLN A 357 2.13 6.94 -2.78
CA GLN A 357 3.16 6.36 -3.62
C GLN A 357 3.60 5.04 -3.02
N VAL A 358 3.46 3.97 -3.78
CA VAL A 358 3.92 2.63 -3.42
C VAL A 358 4.98 2.21 -4.42
N GLY A 359 6.13 1.80 -3.93
CA GLY A 359 7.23 1.47 -4.83
C GLY A 359 8.31 0.67 -4.14
N TYR A 360 9.20 0.11 -4.95
CA TYR A 360 10.12 -0.91 -4.49
C TYR A 360 11.44 -0.94 -5.28
N THR A 361 12.46 -1.47 -4.64
CA THR A 361 13.62 -2.12 -5.23
C THR A 361 13.49 -3.63 -5.00
N ARG A 362 14.44 -4.43 -5.44
CA ARG A 362 14.43 -5.86 -5.10
C ARG A 362 14.49 -6.12 -3.59
N GLY A 363 15.16 -5.24 -2.86
CA GLY A 363 15.41 -5.44 -1.43
C GLY A 363 14.45 -4.75 -0.48
N LEU A 364 13.60 -3.84 -0.99
CA LEU A 364 12.75 -3.04 -0.12
C LEU A 364 11.48 -2.60 -0.85
N SER A 365 10.31 -2.86 -0.26
CA SER A 365 9.01 -2.41 -0.74
C SER A 365 8.38 -1.48 0.27
N THR A 366 7.99 -0.28 -0.17
CA THR A 366 7.55 0.80 0.71
C THR A 366 6.25 1.42 0.22
N ALA A 367 5.28 1.50 1.11
CA ALA A 367 4.03 2.23 0.90
C ALA A 367 4.04 3.54 1.69
N SER A 368 3.83 4.64 1.01
CA SER A 368 3.71 5.99 1.57
C SER A 368 2.33 6.53 1.29
N TRP A 369 1.67 7.01 2.35
CA TRP A 369 0.32 7.54 2.29
C TRP A 369 0.26 8.91 2.97
N VAL A 370 -0.50 9.82 2.36
CA VAL A 370 -0.89 11.11 2.92
C VAL A 370 -2.37 11.33 2.64
N GLY A 371 -3.13 11.60 3.68
CA GLY A 371 -4.57 11.77 3.54
C GLY A 371 -5.22 12.37 4.78
N SER A 372 -6.54 12.45 4.73
CA SER A 372 -7.37 12.78 5.88
C SER A 372 -7.90 11.49 6.49
N ASN A 373 -7.79 11.37 7.81
CA ASN A 373 -8.43 10.29 8.56
C ASN A 373 -9.95 10.50 8.70
N ASN A 374 -10.42 11.68 8.38
CA ASN A 374 -11.85 11.98 8.44
C ASN A 374 -12.60 11.16 7.38
N LEU A 375 -13.52 10.32 7.82
CA LEU A 375 -14.39 9.51 6.97
C LEU A 375 -15.23 10.34 5.97
N GLY A 376 -15.28 11.66 6.12
CA GLY A 376 -15.92 12.59 5.21
C GLY A 376 -15.18 12.88 3.91
N PHE A 377 -14.08 12.20 3.61
CA PHE A 377 -13.31 12.36 2.37
C PHE A 377 -12.90 13.83 2.10
N ARG A 378 -12.39 14.52 3.12
CA ARG A 378 -11.92 15.90 2.95
C ARG A 378 -10.75 15.95 1.99
N SER A 379 -10.87 16.74 0.92
CA SER A 379 -9.79 16.97 -0.03
C SER A 379 -8.55 17.61 0.64
N LEU A 380 -7.37 17.22 0.19
CA LEU A 380 -6.12 17.89 0.53
C LEU A 380 -5.86 19.13 -0.32
N ASN A 381 -6.62 19.32 -1.40
CA ASN A 381 -6.52 20.49 -2.28
C ASN A 381 -6.91 21.74 -1.51
N GLY A 382 -6.09 22.78 -1.59
CA GLY A 382 -6.34 24.05 -0.89
C GLY A 382 -6.17 24.02 0.63
N VAL A 383 -5.68 22.92 1.20
CA VAL A 383 -5.45 22.75 2.63
C VAL A 383 -4.04 23.18 3.01
N GLY A 384 -3.90 23.91 4.12
CA GLY A 384 -2.59 24.23 4.68
C GLY A 384 -1.92 22.96 5.26
N ILE A 385 -0.83 22.55 4.64
CA ILE A 385 -0.03 21.41 5.04
C ILE A 385 1.37 21.91 5.36
N ASN A 386 1.75 21.89 6.62
CA ASN A 386 3.03 22.42 7.10
C ASN A 386 3.34 23.81 6.55
N GLY A 387 2.36 24.70 6.58
CA GLY A 387 2.47 26.09 6.11
C GLY A 387 2.40 26.27 4.59
N ARG A 388 2.17 25.23 3.82
CA ARG A 388 2.05 25.27 2.36
C ARG A 388 0.64 24.94 1.91
N VAL A 389 0.12 25.73 0.97
CA VAL A 389 -1.19 25.49 0.33
C VAL A 389 -0.97 25.21 -1.14
N LEU A 390 -1.53 24.11 -1.65
CA LEU A 390 -1.50 23.73 -3.05
C LEU A 390 -2.92 23.59 -3.59
N GLU A 391 -3.15 24.07 -4.80
CA GLU A 391 -4.45 23.93 -5.47
C GLU A 391 -4.77 22.47 -5.84
N TYR A 392 -3.73 21.68 -6.10
CA TYR A 392 -3.84 20.26 -6.45
C TYR A 392 -2.79 19.43 -5.73
N VAL A 393 -3.25 18.39 -5.05
CA VAL A 393 -2.41 17.41 -4.33
C VAL A 393 -2.71 16.03 -4.88
N ASP A 394 -1.68 15.37 -5.37
CA ASP A 394 -1.74 13.99 -5.85
C ASP A 394 -0.73 13.09 -5.12
N GLY A 395 -0.66 11.83 -5.52
CA GLY A 395 0.26 10.87 -4.94
C GLY A 395 1.74 11.26 -5.08
N ALA A 396 2.12 11.95 -6.14
CA ALA A 396 3.50 12.38 -6.36
C ALA A 396 3.89 13.59 -5.48
N THR A 397 2.93 14.32 -4.92
CA THR A 397 3.17 15.55 -4.18
C THR A 397 3.86 15.27 -2.83
N TYR A 398 3.10 14.90 -1.82
CA TYR A 398 3.62 14.64 -0.46
C TYR A 398 3.95 13.17 -0.23
N ALA A 399 3.06 12.27 -0.61
CA ALA A 399 3.31 10.83 -0.46
C ALA A 399 4.54 10.40 -1.27
N GLY A 400 4.68 10.92 -2.49
CA GLY A 400 5.86 10.70 -3.33
C GLY A 400 7.14 11.29 -2.72
N ALA A 401 7.07 12.48 -2.10
CA ALA A 401 8.21 13.09 -1.42
C ALA A 401 8.67 12.26 -0.21
N GLN A 402 7.74 11.76 0.59
CA GLN A 402 8.03 10.87 1.72
C GLN A 402 8.69 9.57 1.27
N TRP A 403 8.12 8.93 0.25
CA TRP A 403 8.66 7.71 -0.33
C TRP A 403 10.08 7.92 -0.85
N GLN A 404 10.30 8.98 -1.61
CA GLN A 404 11.59 9.32 -2.19
C GLN A 404 12.65 9.57 -1.11
N SER A 405 12.33 10.37 -0.10
CA SER A 405 13.23 10.68 1.03
C SER A 405 13.66 9.41 1.76
N PHE A 406 12.70 8.57 2.12
CA PHE A 406 12.96 7.30 2.80
C PHE A 406 13.78 6.34 1.93
N MET A 407 13.36 6.12 0.70
CA MET A 407 14.00 5.14 -0.19
C MET A 407 15.40 5.56 -0.62
N LYS A 408 15.66 6.84 -0.85
CA LYS A 408 17.02 7.33 -1.13
C LYS A 408 18.01 7.00 -0.02
N THR A 409 17.56 7.06 1.22
CA THR A 409 18.40 6.82 2.40
C THR A 409 18.56 5.33 2.69
N ILE A 410 17.49 4.55 2.59
CA ILE A 410 17.45 3.17 3.11
C ILE A 410 17.61 2.12 2.00
N ALA A 411 16.99 2.29 0.84
CA ALA A 411 17.04 1.29 -0.21
C ALA A 411 18.45 0.91 -0.68
N PRO A 412 19.45 1.83 -0.72
CA PRO A 412 20.82 1.48 -1.08
C PRO A 412 21.49 0.47 -0.14
N LYS A 413 20.96 0.27 1.06
CA LYS A 413 21.48 -0.68 2.06
C LYS A 413 20.91 -2.09 1.92
N TYR A 414 19.96 -2.26 1.00
CA TYR A 414 19.32 -3.53 0.67
C TYR A 414 19.69 -3.92 -0.77
N ASN A 415 19.15 -5.03 -1.28
CA ASN A 415 19.45 -5.48 -2.64
C ASN A 415 19.03 -4.43 -3.69
N THR A 416 20.00 -3.88 -4.41
CA THR A 416 19.81 -2.84 -5.44
C THR A 416 20.00 -3.34 -6.87
N LYS A 417 20.13 -4.66 -7.07
CA LYS A 417 20.20 -5.22 -8.42
C LYS A 417 19.00 -4.79 -9.24
N ASP A 418 19.21 -4.57 -10.54
CA ASP A 418 18.09 -4.33 -11.45
C ASP A 418 17.12 -5.50 -11.47
N PHE A 419 15.86 -5.22 -11.79
CA PHE A 419 14.87 -6.26 -12.03
C PHE A 419 15.28 -7.10 -13.24
N THR A 420 14.93 -8.38 -13.20
CA THR A 420 15.14 -9.27 -14.34
C THR A 420 14.34 -8.74 -15.54
N THR A 421 14.98 -8.69 -16.71
CA THR A 421 14.30 -8.31 -17.96
C THR A 421 13.25 -9.35 -18.29
N PRO A 422 11.98 -8.97 -18.51
CA PRO A 422 10.95 -9.92 -18.91
C PRO A 422 11.19 -10.45 -20.32
N SER A 423 10.57 -11.56 -20.65
CA SER A 423 10.66 -12.18 -21.97
C SER A 423 10.08 -11.31 -23.09
N ASP A 424 10.46 -11.58 -24.33
CA ASP A 424 9.92 -10.90 -25.52
C ASP A 424 8.39 -11.08 -25.63
N LYS A 425 7.84 -12.19 -25.14
CA LYS A 425 6.40 -12.40 -25.08
C LYS A 425 5.71 -11.37 -24.20
N ILE A 426 6.26 -11.09 -23.03
CA ILE A 426 5.74 -10.06 -22.10
C ILE A 426 5.86 -8.66 -22.70
N LEU A 427 6.93 -8.39 -23.44
CA LEU A 427 7.16 -7.10 -24.08
C LEU A 427 6.51 -6.97 -25.46
N SER A 428 5.76 -7.96 -25.90
CA SER A 428 5.19 -7.99 -27.26
C SER A 428 4.18 -6.86 -27.50
N TYR A 429 3.91 -6.62 -28.78
CA TYR A 429 2.94 -5.66 -29.29
C TYR A 429 1.55 -6.30 -29.57
N SER A 430 1.39 -7.55 -29.25
CA SER A 430 0.16 -8.32 -29.46
C SER A 430 -0.52 -8.71 -28.16
#